data_e6ee3d5ebc9027c232c097e6d2cd10b9
#
_entry.id   e6ee3d5ebc9027c232c097e6d2cd10b9
#
_cell.length_a   1.000
_cell.length_b   1.000
_cell.length_c   1.000
_cell.angle_alpha   90.00
_cell.angle_beta   90.00
_cell.angle_gamma   90.00
#
_symmetry.space_group_name_H-M   'P 1'
#
loop_
_entity.id
_entity.type
_entity.pdbx_description
1 polymer ?
#
loop_
_entity_poly.entity_id
_entity_poly.type
_entity_poly.pdbx_seq_one_letter_code
_entity_poly.pdbx_strand_id
1 'polypeptide(L)'
;PNSQLAQNIVAAYVAGSRFFELKTVQVMDGADLAACISRPCIIAGDECYNCEWSTELYVPQAFAEYVKAWVACKLIAKEYNLGDPDAFVFNMSVGYDLEGIKSPKVDKYINDMIEAKDTEVFKECINWALEHVNEFKNVDEEYIRSISSNVSNSITESTLHGCPPAEIERIATYLITEKHLNTFIKCNPTLLGYEYARKRLDGLGFDYIAFDDHHFVEDLQWADAVPMLHRLYDLCQ
;
A
#
# COMPACT_ATOMS: atom_id res chain seq x y z
N PRO A 1 0.81 -0.85 -9.08
CA PRO A 1 -0.04 0.35 -9.16
C PRO A 1 -0.62 0.70 -7.81
N ASN A 2 -0.74 1.98 -7.55
CA ASN A 2 -1.34 2.50 -6.34
C ASN A 2 -2.84 2.75 -6.60
N SER A 3 -3.71 1.90 -6.07
CA SER A 3 -5.16 2.00 -6.20
C SER A 3 -5.84 1.46 -4.96
N GLN A 4 -7.06 1.92 -4.70
CA GLN A 4 -7.92 1.40 -3.63
C GLN A 4 -9.13 0.64 -4.16
N LEU A 5 -9.40 0.63 -5.47
CA LEU A 5 -10.54 -0.06 -6.06
C LEU A 5 -10.14 -1.41 -6.64
N ALA A 6 -10.90 -2.45 -6.30
CA ALA A 6 -10.63 -3.82 -6.72
C ALA A 6 -10.50 -3.97 -8.24
N GLN A 7 -11.40 -3.34 -9.00
CA GLN A 7 -11.36 -3.41 -10.46
C GLN A 7 -10.07 -2.87 -11.06
N ASN A 8 -9.50 -1.81 -10.50
CA ASN A 8 -8.25 -1.23 -10.97
C ASN A 8 -7.05 -2.14 -10.68
N ILE A 9 -7.06 -2.78 -9.51
CA ILE A 9 -6.02 -3.74 -9.12
C ILE A 9 -6.09 -4.97 -10.05
N VAL A 10 -7.28 -5.51 -10.28
CA VAL A 10 -7.49 -6.64 -11.19
C VAL A 10 -7.08 -6.28 -12.62
N ALA A 11 -7.46 -5.11 -13.13
CA ALA A 11 -7.04 -4.65 -14.46
C ALA A 11 -5.52 -4.55 -14.58
N ALA A 12 -4.85 -4.02 -13.57
CA ALA A 12 -3.39 -3.94 -13.53
C ALA A 12 -2.73 -5.34 -13.45
N TYR A 13 -3.34 -6.28 -12.71
CA TYR A 13 -2.88 -7.67 -12.67
C TYR A 13 -2.93 -8.32 -14.06
N VAL A 14 -4.05 -8.19 -14.75
CA VAL A 14 -4.23 -8.71 -16.11
C VAL A 14 -3.26 -8.07 -17.09
N ALA A 15 -2.96 -6.77 -16.91
CA ALA A 15 -1.97 -6.04 -17.69
C ALA A 15 -0.51 -6.43 -17.38
N GLY A 16 -0.26 -7.32 -16.40
CA GLY A 16 1.06 -7.86 -16.10
C GLY A 16 1.71 -7.39 -14.80
N SER A 17 1.05 -6.54 -14.00
CA SER A 17 1.57 -6.16 -12.68
C SER A 17 1.60 -7.37 -11.75
N ARG A 18 2.68 -7.48 -10.95
CA ARG A 18 2.87 -8.56 -9.97
C ARG A 18 3.27 -8.05 -8.58
N PHE A 19 3.54 -6.78 -8.44
CA PHE A 19 3.74 -6.11 -7.17
C PHE A 19 2.81 -4.89 -7.10
N PHE A 20 1.99 -4.83 -6.06
CA PHE A 20 0.96 -3.82 -5.90
C PHE A 20 1.17 -3.09 -4.57
N GLU A 21 1.62 -1.86 -4.62
CA GLU A 21 1.51 -0.99 -3.46
C GLU A 21 0.06 -0.52 -3.37
N LEU A 22 -0.63 -0.96 -2.33
CA LEU A 22 -2.00 -0.55 -2.05
C LEU A 22 -2.00 0.90 -1.57
N LYS A 23 -3.10 1.61 -1.77
CA LYS A 23 -3.19 2.99 -1.33
C LYS A 23 -3.03 3.11 0.18
N THR A 24 -2.29 4.13 0.60
CA THR A 24 -1.99 4.38 2.00
C THR A 24 -3.26 4.56 2.83
N VAL A 25 -3.38 3.80 3.90
CA VAL A 25 -4.41 3.98 4.92
C VAL A 25 -3.85 4.75 6.12
N GLN A 26 -4.70 5.51 6.76
CA GLN A 26 -4.33 6.34 7.91
C GLN A 26 -5.54 6.57 8.82
N VAL A 27 -5.32 7.25 9.95
CA VAL A 27 -6.37 7.54 10.93
C VAL A 27 -7.48 8.41 10.34
N MET A 28 -7.10 9.44 9.58
CA MET A 28 -8.05 10.28 8.84
C MET A 28 -8.36 9.61 7.50
N ASP A 29 -9.61 9.29 7.24
CA ASP A 29 -10.06 8.55 6.06
C ASP A 29 -11.42 9.04 5.55
N GLY A 30 -11.86 8.56 4.40
CA GLY A 30 -13.16 8.84 3.84
C GLY A 30 -13.43 10.34 3.66
N ALA A 31 -14.62 10.77 4.06
CA ALA A 31 -15.06 12.15 3.89
C ALA A 31 -14.20 13.16 4.67
N ASP A 32 -13.66 12.77 5.83
CA ASP A 32 -12.82 13.64 6.65
C ASP A 32 -11.51 13.95 5.95
N LEU A 33 -10.89 12.94 5.35
CA LEU A 33 -9.69 13.13 4.54
C LEU A 33 -10.00 13.98 3.30
N ALA A 34 -11.08 13.67 2.58
CA ALA A 34 -11.47 14.43 1.39
C ALA A 34 -11.72 15.92 1.68
N ALA A 35 -12.19 16.27 2.88
CA ALA A 35 -12.37 17.64 3.31
C ALA A 35 -11.05 18.40 3.57
N CYS A 36 -9.97 17.67 3.90
CA CYS A 36 -8.66 18.26 4.22
C CYS A 36 -7.72 18.34 3.00
N ILE A 37 -8.03 17.64 1.92
CA ILE A 37 -7.18 17.60 0.72
C ILE A 37 -7.30 18.94 -0.03
N SER A 38 -6.14 19.49 -0.43
CA SER A 38 -6.09 20.71 -1.25
C SER A 38 -6.71 20.46 -2.62
N ARG A 39 -7.53 21.40 -3.07
CA ARG A 39 -8.13 21.37 -4.40
C ARG A 39 -7.30 22.21 -5.39
N PRO A 40 -7.24 21.86 -6.68
CA PRO A 40 -7.95 20.75 -7.33
C PRO A 40 -7.24 19.40 -7.16
N CYS A 41 -7.98 18.40 -6.76
CA CYS A 41 -7.58 16.99 -6.85
C CYS A 41 -8.39 16.31 -7.93
N ILE A 42 -7.82 15.37 -8.66
CA ILE A 42 -8.56 14.55 -9.59
C ILE A 42 -9.24 13.43 -8.80
N ILE A 43 -10.51 13.63 -8.53
CA ILE A 43 -11.36 12.55 -8.04
C ILE A 43 -11.87 11.83 -9.27
N ALA A 44 -11.30 10.68 -9.53
CA ALA A 44 -11.82 9.79 -10.54
C ALA A 44 -12.83 8.88 -9.85
N GLY A 45 -14.08 8.92 -10.23
CA GLY A 45 -15.12 8.07 -9.63
C GLY A 45 -14.81 6.58 -9.68
N ASP A 46 -15.76 5.74 -9.43
CA ASP A 46 -15.60 4.29 -9.25
C ASP A 46 -14.92 3.57 -10.43
N GLU A 47 -14.94 4.17 -11.60
CA GLU A 47 -14.38 3.58 -12.82
C GLU A 47 -12.94 4.01 -13.10
N CYS A 48 -12.41 4.97 -12.37
CA CYS A 48 -11.15 5.61 -12.69
C CYS A 48 -10.10 5.40 -11.60
N TYR A 49 -8.86 5.58 -12.01
CA TYR A 49 -7.72 5.54 -11.13
C TYR A 49 -7.77 6.70 -10.14
N ASN A 50 -7.71 6.39 -8.86
CA ASN A 50 -7.64 7.41 -7.82
C ASN A 50 -6.24 8.04 -7.79
N CYS A 51 -6.17 9.35 -7.89
CA CYS A 51 -4.93 10.13 -7.94
C CYS A 51 -4.53 10.70 -6.56
N GLU A 52 -5.30 10.44 -5.52
CA GLU A 52 -4.96 10.87 -4.17
C GLU A 52 -3.80 10.03 -3.60
N TRP A 53 -2.96 10.63 -2.77
CA TRP A 53 -1.83 9.96 -2.17
C TRP A 53 -2.19 9.03 -0.99
N SER A 54 -3.36 9.21 -0.38
CA SER A 54 -3.89 8.33 0.65
C SER A 54 -5.32 7.89 0.33
N THR A 55 -5.84 6.93 1.11
CA THR A 55 -7.14 6.35 0.80
C THR A 55 -8.28 7.33 1.08
N GLU A 56 -9.18 7.50 0.11
CA GLU A 56 -10.41 8.30 0.23
C GLU A 56 -11.60 7.48 0.70
N LEU A 57 -11.51 6.16 0.64
CA LEU A 57 -12.47 5.26 1.26
C LEU A 57 -12.26 5.26 2.78
N TYR A 58 -13.29 4.92 3.53
CA TYR A 58 -13.08 4.52 4.91
C TYR A 58 -12.21 3.27 4.96
N VAL A 59 -11.35 3.14 5.97
CA VAL A 59 -10.41 2.00 6.07
C VAL A 59 -11.08 0.64 5.92
N PRO A 60 -12.26 0.36 6.52
CA PRO A 60 -12.95 -0.92 6.31
C PRO A 60 -13.41 -1.15 4.87
N GLN A 61 -13.75 -0.08 4.13
CA GLN A 61 -14.12 -0.18 2.71
C GLN A 61 -12.90 -0.49 1.84
N ALA A 62 -11.78 0.20 2.10
CA ALA A 62 -10.52 -0.07 1.41
C ALA A 62 -10.07 -1.52 1.65
N PHE A 63 -10.14 -2.00 2.89
CA PHE A 63 -9.88 -3.40 3.22
C PHE A 63 -10.74 -4.36 2.39
N ALA A 64 -12.06 -4.10 2.31
CA ALA A 64 -12.97 -4.93 1.54
C ALA A 64 -12.59 -4.97 0.04
N GLU A 65 -12.22 -3.83 -0.53
CA GLU A 65 -11.75 -3.75 -1.92
C GLU A 65 -10.45 -4.56 -2.13
N TYR A 66 -9.52 -4.51 -1.19
CA TYR A 66 -8.25 -5.25 -1.31
C TYR A 66 -8.45 -6.77 -1.20
N VAL A 67 -9.32 -7.23 -0.31
CA VAL A 67 -9.68 -8.66 -0.20
C VAL A 67 -10.39 -9.15 -1.46
N LYS A 68 -11.35 -8.38 -2.00
CA LYS A 68 -12.02 -8.71 -3.27
C LYS A 68 -11.01 -8.81 -4.42
N ALA A 69 -10.09 -7.84 -4.52
CA ALA A 69 -9.04 -7.86 -5.52
C ALA A 69 -8.13 -9.08 -5.37
N TRP A 70 -7.75 -9.43 -4.14
CA TRP A 70 -6.92 -10.60 -3.85
C TRP A 70 -7.55 -11.88 -4.37
N VAL A 71 -8.78 -12.17 -3.96
CA VAL A 71 -9.51 -13.36 -4.38
C VAL A 71 -9.73 -13.36 -5.90
N ALA A 72 -10.15 -12.23 -6.48
CA ALA A 72 -10.37 -12.10 -7.91
C ALA A 72 -9.08 -12.36 -8.72
N CYS A 73 -7.93 -11.82 -8.31
CA CYS A 73 -6.66 -12.05 -8.97
C CYS A 73 -6.26 -13.54 -8.92
N LYS A 74 -6.48 -14.22 -7.78
CA LYS A 74 -6.22 -15.67 -7.65
C LYS A 74 -7.10 -16.49 -8.61
N LEU A 75 -8.40 -16.20 -8.65
CA LEU A 75 -9.35 -16.88 -9.55
C LEU A 75 -9.00 -16.64 -11.02
N ILE A 76 -8.76 -15.40 -11.41
CA ILE A 76 -8.41 -15.01 -12.79
C ILE A 76 -7.06 -15.64 -13.20
N ALA A 77 -6.07 -15.64 -12.31
CA ALA A 77 -4.79 -16.28 -12.57
C ALA A 77 -4.95 -17.76 -12.94
N LYS A 78 -5.72 -18.49 -12.14
CA LYS A 78 -5.99 -19.91 -12.34
C LYS A 78 -6.83 -20.16 -13.57
N GLU A 79 -7.94 -19.41 -13.72
CA GLU A 79 -8.91 -19.61 -14.81
C GLU A 79 -8.27 -19.37 -16.18
N TYR A 80 -7.49 -18.29 -16.32
CA TYR A 80 -6.90 -17.88 -17.61
C TYR A 80 -5.44 -18.27 -17.77
N ASN A 81 -4.87 -19.03 -16.82
CA ASN A 81 -3.48 -19.47 -16.85
C ASN A 81 -2.49 -18.30 -17.04
N LEU A 82 -2.67 -17.24 -16.21
CA LEU A 82 -1.84 -16.03 -16.26
C LEU A 82 -0.52 -16.14 -15.47
N GLY A 83 -0.02 -17.35 -15.30
CA GLY A 83 1.15 -17.67 -14.51
C GLY A 83 0.78 -18.27 -13.15
N ASP A 84 1.76 -18.33 -12.25
CA ASP A 84 1.55 -18.84 -10.90
C ASP A 84 0.61 -17.91 -10.12
N PRO A 85 -0.54 -18.40 -9.63
CA PRO A 85 -1.46 -17.59 -8.82
C PRO A 85 -0.85 -17.04 -7.54
N ASP A 86 0.26 -17.59 -7.07
CA ASP A 86 0.93 -17.13 -5.85
C ASP A 86 2.12 -16.19 -6.13
N ALA A 87 2.45 -15.97 -7.40
CA ALA A 87 3.59 -15.13 -7.80
C ALA A 87 3.24 -13.62 -7.91
N PHE A 88 2.37 -13.10 -7.07
CA PHE A 88 2.16 -11.66 -6.94
C PHE A 88 2.05 -11.25 -5.48
N VAL A 89 2.34 -9.99 -5.20
CA VAL A 89 2.39 -9.43 -3.86
C VAL A 89 1.46 -8.22 -3.76
N PHE A 90 0.61 -8.22 -2.75
CA PHE A 90 -0.02 -7.01 -2.24
C PHE A 90 0.84 -6.47 -1.11
N ASN A 91 1.27 -5.24 -1.23
CA ASN A 91 2.04 -4.53 -0.22
C ASN A 91 1.15 -3.45 0.39
N MET A 92 0.86 -3.58 1.68
CA MET A 92 0.12 -2.55 2.40
C MET A 92 0.88 -1.22 2.39
N SER A 93 0.19 -0.13 2.62
CA SER A 93 0.81 1.16 2.88
C SER A 93 0.06 1.85 4.01
N VAL A 94 0.80 2.35 4.99
CA VAL A 94 0.27 3.11 6.13
C VAL A 94 0.99 4.42 6.28
N GLY A 95 0.27 5.45 6.71
CA GLY A 95 0.82 6.76 7.03
C GLY A 95 0.26 7.24 8.37
N TYR A 96 0.88 8.21 8.97
CA TYR A 96 0.64 8.87 10.23
C TYR A 96 1.79 8.64 11.22
N ASP A 97 1.63 9.13 12.47
CA ASP A 97 2.57 8.81 13.55
C ASP A 97 2.34 7.39 14.11
N LEU A 98 3.22 6.92 14.97
CA LEU A 98 3.15 5.59 15.55
C LEU A 98 1.84 5.36 16.33
N GLU A 99 1.35 6.35 17.06
CA GLU A 99 0.11 6.24 17.83
C GLU A 99 -1.10 6.08 16.90
N GLY A 100 -1.11 6.80 15.78
CA GLY A 100 -2.14 6.65 14.76
C GLY A 100 -2.10 5.28 14.08
N ILE A 101 -0.92 4.76 13.79
CA ILE A 101 -0.76 3.41 13.22
C ILE A 101 -1.19 2.34 14.24
N LYS A 102 -0.94 2.55 15.53
CA LYS A 102 -1.43 1.68 16.62
C LYS A 102 -2.90 1.89 16.97
N SER A 103 -3.57 2.87 16.38
CA SER A 103 -5.01 3.09 16.63
C SER A 103 -5.83 1.84 16.30
N PRO A 104 -6.93 1.57 17.02
CA PRO A 104 -7.74 0.36 16.79
C PRO A 104 -8.18 0.16 15.34
N LYS A 105 -8.41 1.26 14.61
CA LYS A 105 -8.81 1.24 13.19
C LYS A 105 -7.69 0.72 12.29
N VAL A 106 -6.50 1.31 12.40
CA VAL A 106 -5.36 0.97 11.53
C VAL A 106 -4.74 -0.36 11.95
N ASP A 107 -4.64 -0.60 13.26
CA ASP A 107 -4.15 -1.88 13.79
C ASP A 107 -5.02 -3.06 13.33
N LYS A 108 -6.35 -2.89 13.40
CA LYS A 108 -7.27 -3.91 12.89
C LYS A 108 -7.08 -4.15 11.40
N TYR A 109 -6.92 -3.10 10.59
CA TYR A 109 -6.66 -3.23 9.16
C TYR A 109 -5.39 -4.05 8.90
N ILE A 110 -4.29 -3.76 9.59
CA ILE A 110 -3.03 -4.49 9.44
C ILE A 110 -3.24 -5.97 9.79
N ASN A 111 -3.86 -6.26 10.93
CA ASN A 111 -4.08 -7.63 11.38
C ASN A 111 -5.02 -8.41 10.43
N ASP A 112 -6.08 -7.78 9.95
CA ASP A 112 -7.02 -8.40 9.02
C ASP A 112 -6.36 -8.64 7.63
N MET A 113 -5.42 -7.82 7.20
CA MET A 113 -4.65 -8.05 5.96
C MET A 113 -3.64 -9.19 6.12
N ILE A 114 -3.05 -9.36 7.31
CA ILE A 114 -2.18 -10.49 7.63
C ILE A 114 -2.99 -11.79 7.68
N GLU A 115 -4.20 -11.76 8.23
CA GLU A 115 -5.05 -12.94 8.34
C GLU A 115 -6.53 -12.56 8.17
N ALA A 116 -7.04 -12.68 6.95
CA ALA A 116 -8.40 -12.30 6.59
C ALA A 116 -9.46 -13.41 6.82
N LYS A 117 -9.06 -14.62 7.21
CA LYS A 117 -9.91 -15.83 7.25
C LYS A 117 -11.25 -15.62 7.95
N ASP A 118 -11.24 -14.91 9.07
CA ASP A 118 -12.44 -14.73 9.89
C ASP A 118 -13.25 -13.47 9.53
N THR A 119 -12.77 -12.67 8.60
CA THR A 119 -13.48 -11.48 8.13
C THR A 119 -14.67 -11.84 7.25
N GLU A 120 -15.75 -11.06 7.34
CA GLU A 120 -16.96 -11.27 6.53
C GLU A 120 -16.65 -11.22 5.04
N VAL A 121 -15.92 -10.21 4.60
CA VAL A 121 -15.63 -10.02 3.16
C VAL A 121 -14.85 -11.18 2.56
N PHE A 122 -13.89 -11.77 3.28
CA PHE A 122 -13.16 -12.93 2.77
C PHE A 122 -14.07 -14.14 2.64
N LYS A 123 -14.90 -14.40 3.66
CA LYS A 123 -15.91 -15.47 3.63
C LYS A 123 -16.91 -15.28 2.49
N GLU A 124 -17.41 -14.07 2.31
CA GLU A 124 -18.30 -13.73 1.19
C GLU A 124 -17.64 -14.01 -0.17
N CYS A 125 -16.41 -13.60 -0.37
CA CYS A 125 -15.68 -13.84 -1.63
C CYS A 125 -15.49 -15.33 -1.91
N ILE A 126 -15.08 -16.11 -0.89
CA ILE A 126 -14.90 -17.56 -1.03
C ILE A 126 -16.24 -18.27 -1.28
N ASN A 127 -17.28 -17.91 -0.53
CA ASN A 127 -18.62 -18.48 -0.73
C ASN A 127 -19.18 -18.18 -2.12
N TRP A 128 -19.05 -16.93 -2.56
CA TRP A 128 -19.46 -16.56 -3.91
C TRP A 128 -18.74 -17.39 -4.98
N ALA A 129 -17.43 -17.59 -4.84
CA ALA A 129 -16.67 -18.39 -5.79
C ALA A 129 -17.12 -19.87 -5.80
N LEU A 130 -17.43 -20.44 -4.62
CA LEU A 130 -17.95 -21.80 -4.50
C LEU A 130 -19.36 -21.94 -5.11
N GLU A 131 -20.23 -20.96 -4.93
CA GLU A 131 -21.59 -20.96 -5.53
C GLU A 131 -21.54 -20.90 -7.05
N HIS A 132 -20.51 -20.26 -7.62
CA HIS A 132 -20.33 -20.09 -9.06
C HIS A 132 -19.27 -21.02 -9.66
N VAL A 133 -18.84 -22.05 -8.93
CA VAL A 133 -17.73 -22.94 -9.35
C VAL A 133 -17.98 -23.57 -10.72
N ASN A 134 -19.24 -23.89 -11.07
CA ASN A 134 -19.60 -24.48 -12.35
C ASN A 134 -19.47 -23.52 -13.55
N GLU A 135 -19.25 -22.24 -13.31
CA GLU A 135 -19.03 -21.24 -14.37
C GLU A 135 -17.57 -21.16 -14.78
N PHE A 136 -16.66 -21.67 -13.95
CA PHE A 136 -15.24 -21.76 -14.25
C PHE A 136 -14.89 -23.02 -15.05
N LYS A 137 -13.82 -22.96 -15.82
CA LYS A 137 -13.30 -24.09 -16.61
C LYS A 137 -12.08 -24.73 -15.92
N ASN A 138 -11.25 -23.91 -15.27
CA ASN A 138 -9.97 -24.30 -14.72
C ASN A 138 -9.87 -24.12 -13.21
N VAL A 139 -10.91 -23.57 -12.59
CA VAL A 139 -11.03 -23.38 -11.14
C VAL A 139 -12.00 -24.41 -10.59
N ASP A 140 -11.61 -25.15 -9.56
CA ASP A 140 -12.42 -26.12 -8.84
C ASP A 140 -12.60 -25.73 -7.36
N GLU A 141 -13.43 -26.47 -6.63
CA GLU A 141 -13.69 -26.22 -5.21
C GLU A 141 -12.43 -26.34 -4.35
N GLU A 142 -11.55 -27.30 -4.67
CA GLU A 142 -10.31 -27.52 -3.93
C GLU A 142 -9.40 -26.28 -4.03
N TYR A 143 -9.25 -25.77 -5.23
CA TYR A 143 -8.48 -24.54 -5.46
C TYR A 143 -9.10 -23.34 -4.73
N ILE A 144 -10.42 -23.13 -4.85
CA ILE A 144 -11.09 -22.00 -4.16
C ILE A 144 -10.83 -22.06 -2.65
N ARG A 145 -10.96 -23.25 -2.04
CA ARG A 145 -10.73 -23.44 -0.60
C ARG A 145 -9.25 -23.31 -0.21
N SER A 146 -8.34 -23.44 -1.14
CA SER A 146 -6.89 -23.29 -0.93
C SER A 146 -6.42 -21.83 -1.04
N ILE A 147 -7.26 -20.90 -1.48
CA ILE A 147 -6.89 -19.49 -1.59
C ILE A 147 -6.47 -18.97 -0.20
N SER A 148 -5.23 -18.46 -0.13
CA SER A 148 -4.65 -17.97 1.11
C SER A 148 -5.43 -16.79 1.67
N SER A 149 -5.73 -16.83 2.96
CA SER A 149 -6.27 -15.71 3.73
C SER A 149 -5.22 -14.69 4.17
N ASN A 150 -3.93 -15.00 4.01
CA ASN A 150 -2.87 -14.01 4.13
C ASN A 150 -2.86 -13.15 2.85
N VAL A 151 -3.48 -11.97 2.93
CA VAL A 151 -3.59 -11.02 1.81
C VAL A 151 -2.30 -10.23 1.62
N SER A 152 -1.62 -9.92 2.72
CA SER A 152 -0.33 -9.23 2.68
C SER A 152 0.53 -9.54 3.89
N ASN A 153 1.82 -9.75 3.66
CA ASN A 153 2.87 -9.88 4.68
C ASN A 153 3.93 -8.79 4.57
N SER A 154 3.64 -7.71 3.83
CA SER A 154 4.55 -6.60 3.64
C SER A 154 3.83 -5.26 3.72
N ILE A 155 4.56 -4.22 4.11
CA ILE A 155 4.01 -2.90 4.34
C ILE A 155 5.00 -1.80 3.99
N THR A 156 4.50 -0.72 3.39
CA THR A 156 5.26 0.53 3.22
C THR A 156 4.87 1.51 4.33
N GLU A 157 5.85 1.95 5.08
CA GLU A 157 5.76 3.15 5.89
C GLU A 157 5.82 4.37 4.97
N SER A 158 4.68 5.04 4.80
CA SER A 158 4.51 6.21 3.93
C SER A 158 4.39 7.46 4.79
N THR A 159 5.53 7.98 5.25
CA THR A 159 5.58 9.18 6.08
C THR A 159 5.28 10.44 5.28
N LEU A 160 4.75 11.45 5.97
CA LEU A 160 4.59 12.80 5.45
C LEU A 160 5.93 13.55 5.41
N HIS A 161 5.96 14.64 4.65
CA HIS A 161 7.05 15.60 4.70
C HIS A 161 7.21 16.13 6.14
N GLY A 162 8.45 16.26 6.58
CA GLY A 162 8.77 16.73 7.92
C GLY A 162 8.66 15.69 9.05
N CYS A 163 8.41 14.42 8.73
CA CYS A 163 8.43 13.36 9.75
C CYS A 163 9.84 13.19 10.31
N PRO A 164 10.05 13.30 11.65
CA PRO A 164 11.37 13.18 12.24
C PRO A 164 11.97 11.79 12.02
N PRO A 165 13.30 11.67 11.78
CA PRO A 165 13.96 10.38 11.60
C PRO A 165 13.71 9.38 12.74
N ALA A 166 13.67 9.86 13.98
CA ALA A 166 13.41 9.04 15.16
C ALA A 166 11.99 8.44 15.16
N GLU A 167 11.00 9.15 14.60
CA GLU A 167 9.64 8.65 14.47
C GLU A 167 9.55 7.59 13.38
N ILE A 168 10.19 7.81 12.23
CA ILE A 168 10.32 6.83 11.16
C ILE A 168 10.91 5.53 11.69
N GLU A 169 12.00 5.63 12.43
CA GLU A 169 12.66 4.45 13.02
C GLU A 169 11.75 3.71 14.03
N ARG A 170 10.98 4.44 14.85
CA ARG A 170 10.03 3.85 15.80
C ARG A 170 8.90 3.10 15.09
N ILE A 171 8.35 3.68 14.03
CA ILE A 171 7.28 3.06 13.23
C ILE A 171 7.83 1.80 12.55
N ALA A 172 8.96 1.90 11.85
CA ALA A 172 9.58 0.76 11.18
C ALA A 172 9.91 -0.36 12.18
N THR A 173 10.47 -0.02 13.35
CA THR A 173 10.76 -0.99 14.42
C THR A 173 9.48 -1.74 14.83
N TYR A 174 8.39 -1.02 15.10
CA TYR A 174 7.10 -1.62 15.45
C TYR A 174 6.60 -2.58 14.37
N LEU A 175 6.63 -2.18 13.10
CA LEU A 175 6.15 -3.00 11.98
C LEU A 175 7.00 -4.25 11.79
N ILE A 176 8.30 -4.18 12.02
CA ILE A 176 9.23 -5.31 11.94
C ILE A 176 9.08 -6.24 13.15
N THR A 177 9.12 -5.70 14.37
CA THR A 177 9.29 -6.52 15.57
C THR A 177 7.98 -6.97 16.20
N GLU A 178 6.91 -6.17 16.12
CA GLU A 178 5.62 -6.50 16.71
C GLU A 178 4.63 -7.04 15.68
N LYS A 179 4.68 -6.56 14.43
CA LYS A 179 3.80 -7.05 13.35
C LYS A 179 4.44 -8.11 12.46
N HIS A 180 5.75 -8.29 12.56
CA HIS A 180 6.52 -9.28 11.78
C HIS A 180 6.35 -9.13 10.26
N LEU A 181 6.28 -7.87 9.80
CA LEU A 181 6.07 -7.53 8.40
C LEU A 181 7.39 -7.21 7.70
N ASN A 182 7.48 -7.61 6.42
CA ASN A 182 8.50 -7.09 5.53
C ASN A 182 8.22 -5.60 5.31
N THR A 183 9.07 -4.74 5.85
CA THR A 183 8.80 -3.30 5.92
C THR A 183 9.62 -2.53 4.91
N PHE A 184 8.95 -1.71 4.12
CA PHE A 184 9.54 -0.74 3.21
C PHE A 184 9.39 0.66 3.82
N ILE A 185 10.43 1.48 3.74
CA ILE A 185 10.37 2.88 4.14
C ILE A 185 10.38 3.73 2.88
N LYS A 186 9.30 4.48 2.68
CA LYS A 186 9.24 5.43 1.57
C LYS A 186 10.08 6.65 1.92
N CYS A 187 11.20 6.81 1.21
CA CYS A 187 12.01 8.01 1.28
C CYS A 187 11.51 9.04 0.24
N ASN A 188 11.42 10.30 0.67
CA ASN A 188 11.00 11.37 -0.23
C ASN A 188 12.10 11.69 -1.27
N PRO A 189 11.74 12.28 -2.42
CA PRO A 189 12.73 12.70 -3.44
C PRO A 189 13.77 13.71 -2.92
N THR A 190 13.45 14.36 -1.80
CA THR A 190 14.29 15.33 -1.09
C THR A 190 15.50 14.69 -0.39
N LEU A 191 15.54 13.36 -0.21
CA LEU A 191 16.58 12.62 0.52
C LEU A 191 18.00 12.94 0.10
N LEU A 192 18.25 13.19 -1.18
CA LEU A 192 19.58 13.49 -1.73
C LEU A 192 19.96 14.97 -1.66
N GLY A 193 19.07 15.81 -1.13
CA GLY A 193 19.29 17.23 -0.91
C GLY A 193 18.98 18.11 -2.12
N TYR A 194 18.77 19.40 -1.83
CA TYR A 194 18.38 20.43 -2.81
C TYR A 194 19.39 20.56 -3.96
N GLU A 195 20.67 20.68 -3.65
CA GLU A 195 21.73 20.88 -4.65
C GLU A 195 21.79 19.72 -5.65
N TYR A 196 21.61 18.49 -5.17
CA TYR A 196 21.53 17.33 -6.05
C TYR A 196 20.31 17.40 -6.98
N ALA A 197 19.13 17.68 -6.44
CA ALA A 197 17.91 17.78 -7.21
C ALA A 197 18.00 18.90 -8.25
N ARG A 198 18.45 20.09 -7.85
CA ARG A 198 18.63 21.24 -8.75
C ARG A 198 19.57 20.92 -9.90
N LYS A 199 20.75 20.38 -9.58
CA LYS A 199 21.73 19.99 -10.60
C LYS A 199 21.18 18.96 -11.60
N ARG A 200 20.37 18.02 -11.13
CA ARG A 200 19.78 17.00 -12.02
C ARG A 200 18.71 17.58 -12.92
N LEU A 201 17.82 18.41 -12.38
CA LEU A 201 16.77 19.05 -13.18
C LEU A 201 17.35 20.01 -14.22
N ASP A 202 18.34 20.82 -13.86
CA ASP A 202 19.02 21.71 -14.80
C ASP A 202 19.70 20.92 -15.92
N GLY A 203 20.38 19.83 -15.59
CA GLY A 203 21.02 18.95 -16.56
C GLY A 203 20.07 18.21 -17.51
N LEU A 204 18.78 18.14 -17.16
CA LEU A 204 17.71 17.60 -17.99
C LEU A 204 16.97 18.67 -18.79
N GLY A 205 17.35 19.95 -18.67
CA GLY A 205 16.71 21.07 -19.35
C GLY A 205 15.48 21.65 -18.64
N PHE A 206 15.32 21.35 -17.35
CA PHE A 206 14.23 21.86 -16.50
C PHE A 206 14.68 23.03 -15.61
N ASP A 207 15.65 23.81 -16.05
CA ASP A 207 16.19 24.98 -15.36
C ASP A 207 15.16 26.10 -15.13
N TYR A 208 14.08 26.12 -15.93
CA TYR A 208 12.96 27.03 -15.79
C TYR A 208 12.01 26.70 -14.63
N ILE A 209 12.12 25.51 -14.04
CA ILE A 209 11.30 25.13 -12.88
C ILE A 209 11.92 25.73 -11.62
N ALA A 210 11.18 26.65 -11.00
CA ALA A 210 11.57 27.23 -9.71
C ALA A 210 11.02 26.39 -8.56
N PHE A 211 11.87 26.05 -7.59
CA PHE A 211 11.51 25.49 -6.30
C PHE A 211 12.57 25.89 -5.26
N ASP A 212 12.18 25.93 -4.01
CA ASP A 212 13.06 26.28 -2.89
C ASP A 212 13.57 25.03 -2.14
N ASP A 213 14.34 25.24 -1.10
CA ASP A 213 14.95 24.18 -0.28
C ASP A 213 14.12 23.81 0.95
N HIS A 214 12.96 24.44 1.17
CA HIS A 214 12.15 24.30 2.38
C HIS A 214 11.89 22.82 2.76
N HIS A 215 11.30 22.04 1.85
CA HIS A 215 11.04 20.63 2.10
C HIS A 215 12.31 19.78 2.14
N PHE A 216 13.38 20.21 1.49
CA PHE A 216 14.64 19.48 1.50
C PHE A 216 15.33 19.52 2.88
N VAL A 217 15.13 20.57 3.67
CA VAL A 217 15.72 20.69 5.01
C VAL A 217 14.83 20.08 6.10
N GLU A 218 13.52 19.97 5.86
CA GLU A 218 12.57 19.41 6.82
C GLU A 218 12.45 17.88 6.74
N ASP A 219 12.64 17.31 5.56
CA ASP A 219 12.53 15.88 5.32
C ASP A 219 13.74 15.09 5.85
N LEU A 220 13.59 13.76 5.89
CA LEU A 220 14.67 12.83 6.23
C LEU A 220 15.92 13.10 5.39
N GLN A 221 17.03 13.38 6.05
CA GLN A 221 18.32 13.63 5.42
C GLN A 221 19.10 12.34 5.20
N TRP A 222 19.93 12.29 4.15
CA TRP A 222 20.79 11.14 3.86
C TRP A 222 21.69 10.74 5.06
N ALA A 223 22.21 11.74 5.76
CA ALA A 223 23.07 11.53 6.92
C ALA A 223 22.37 10.81 8.09
N ASP A 224 21.04 11.00 8.22
CA ASP A 224 20.22 10.35 9.25
C ASP A 224 19.66 9.01 8.73
N ALA A 225 19.28 8.96 7.46
CA ALA A 225 18.67 7.78 6.84
C ALA A 225 19.61 6.57 6.85
N VAL A 226 20.87 6.74 6.48
CA VAL A 226 21.81 5.61 6.36
C VAL A 226 22.07 4.94 7.71
N PRO A 227 22.42 5.65 8.81
CA PRO A 227 22.57 5.02 10.12
C PRO A 227 21.27 4.37 10.63
N MET A 228 20.12 4.99 10.40
CA MET A 228 18.80 4.45 10.74
C MET A 228 18.55 3.11 10.02
N LEU A 229 18.75 3.06 8.71
CA LEU A 229 18.59 1.84 7.95
C LEU A 229 19.53 0.71 8.38
N HIS A 230 20.76 1.03 8.79
CA HIS A 230 21.67 0.03 9.39
C HIS A 230 21.12 -0.54 10.69
N ARG A 231 20.61 0.31 11.59
CA ARG A 231 20.02 -0.17 12.85
C ARG A 231 18.79 -1.04 12.60
N LEU A 232 17.93 -0.65 11.66
CA LEU A 232 16.75 -1.44 11.28
C LEU A 232 17.13 -2.77 10.61
N TYR A 233 18.19 -2.78 9.79
CA TYR A 233 18.71 -4.02 9.21
C TYR A 233 19.18 -5.01 10.30
N ASP A 234 19.84 -4.51 11.34
CA ASP A 234 20.29 -5.35 12.46
C ASP A 234 19.11 -5.99 13.22
N LEU A 235 17.92 -5.38 13.20
CA LEU A 235 16.68 -5.98 13.77
C LEU A 235 16.14 -7.15 12.94
N CYS A 236 16.53 -7.25 11.67
CA CYS A 236 16.05 -8.28 10.76
C CYS A 236 16.94 -9.53 10.74
N GLN A 237 18.07 -9.52 11.50
CA GLN A 237 19.01 -10.64 11.61
C GLN A 237 18.67 -11.56 12.78
#